data_46551b32388f567889845fd474697dc0
#
_entry.id   46551b32388f567889845fd474697dc0
#
_cell.length_a   1.000
_cell.length_b   1.000
_cell.length_c   1.000
_cell.angle_alpha   90.00
_cell.angle_beta   90.00
_cell.angle_gamma   90.00
#
_symmetry.space_group_name_H-M   'P 1'
#
loop_
_entity.id
_entity.type
_entity.pdbx_description
1 polymer ?
#
loop_
_entity_poly.entity_id
_entity_poly.type
_entity_poly.pdbx_seq_one_letter_code
_entity_poly.pdbx_strand_id
1 'polypeptide(L)'
;RPVGIQIFGANLDSMLKAVDIVEKTNPDIIDINFGCPVKKVVSKGAGAGILKDLDLMESLTKAIVKRTKLPVTVKTRLGWDENTIKIVEVAERLQDVGCKAISIHGRTRAQMYKGEADWTYIEKVKNNPRMEIPVFANGDINTPERALKIKNLGLDGAMIGRASIGNPWFFNEVKHFLKTKTHLKP
;
A
#
# COMPACT_ATOMS: atom_id res chain seq x y z
N ARG A 1 14.18 -3.13 -13.04
CA ARG A 1 13.87 -4.00 -11.90
C ARG A 1 14.31 -3.33 -10.61
N PRO A 2 13.63 -3.58 -9.50
CA PRO A 2 12.55 -4.58 -9.29
C PRO A 2 11.20 -4.16 -9.91
N VAL A 3 10.36 -5.15 -10.26
CA VAL A 3 9.00 -4.95 -10.81
C VAL A 3 8.01 -5.74 -9.98
N GLY A 4 6.96 -5.05 -9.49
CA GLY A 4 5.81 -5.66 -8.84
C GLY A 4 4.61 -5.68 -9.77
N ILE A 5 3.86 -6.79 -9.77
CA ILE A 5 2.57 -6.88 -10.46
C ILE A 5 1.47 -6.88 -9.41
N GLN A 6 0.51 -5.95 -9.57
CA GLN A 6 -0.61 -5.81 -8.65
C GLN A 6 -1.85 -6.53 -9.17
N ILE A 7 -2.47 -7.33 -8.30
CA ILE A 7 -3.73 -8.01 -8.53
C ILE A 7 -4.81 -7.51 -7.57
N PHE A 8 -6.08 -7.65 -7.94
CA PHE A 8 -7.21 -7.32 -7.06
C PHE A 8 -8.40 -8.23 -7.31
N GLY A 9 -9.17 -8.49 -6.26
CA GLY A 9 -10.36 -9.33 -6.29
C GLY A 9 -10.90 -9.57 -4.88
N ALA A 10 -12.04 -10.26 -4.80
CA ALA A 10 -12.65 -10.72 -3.55
C ALA A 10 -12.99 -12.22 -3.61
N ASN A 11 -12.80 -12.86 -4.75
CA ASN A 11 -13.03 -14.29 -4.92
C ASN A 11 -11.69 -15.04 -4.88
N LEU A 12 -11.59 -16.03 -4.00
CA LEU A 12 -10.36 -16.77 -3.73
C LEU A 12 -9.82 -17.47 -4.98
N ASP A 13 -10.66 -18.23 -5.69
CA ASP A 13 -10.24 -19.02 -6.84
C ASP A 13 -9.70 -18.13 -7.97
N SER A 14 -10.39 -17.00 -8.20
CA SER A 14 -9.97 -16.03 -9.21
C SER A 14 -8.62 -15.38 -8.85
N MET A 15 -8.40 -15.09 -7.57
CA MET A 15 -7.15 -14.51 -7.09
C MET A 15 -5.99 -15.51 -7.21
N LEU A 16 -6.20 -16.77 -6.87
CA LEU A 16 -5.18 -17.83 -7.03
C LEU A 16 -4.84 -18.07 -8.51
N LYS A 17 -5.83 -18.09 -9.40
CA LYS A 17 -5.59 -18.16 -10.86
C LYS A 17 -4.80 -16.95 -11.36
N ALA A 18 -5.08 -15.75 -10.82
CA ALA A 18 -4.32 -14.54 -11.17
C ALA A 18 -2.85 -14.65 -10.73
N VAL A 19 -2.57 -15.22 -9.54
CA VAL A 19 -1.21 -15.51 -9.08
C VAL A 19 -0.48 -16.42 -10.07
N ASP A 20 -1.11 -17.52 -10.49
CA ASP A 20 -0.51 -18.49 -11.44
C ASP A 20 -0.16 -17.84 -12.79
N ILE A 21 -0.98 -16.89 -13.25
CA ILE A 21 -0.73 -16.14 -14.48
C ILE A 21 0.43 -15.15 -14.29
N VAL A 22 0.41 -14.42 -13.18
CA VAL A 22 1.44 -13.42 -12.85
C VAL A 22 2.80 -14.06 -12.69
N GLU A 23 2.92 -15.21 -12.02
CA GLU A 23 4.20 -15.91 -11.85
C GLU A 23 4.87 -16.25 -13.19
N LYS A 24 4.09 -16.58 -14.23
CA LYS A 24 4.63 -16.88 -15.58
C LYS A 24 5.34 -15.67 -16.20
N THR A 25 5.07 -14.46 -15.75
CA THR A 25 5.73 -13.24 -16.22
C THR A 25 7.03 -12.92 -15.46
N ASN A 26 7.36 -13.74 -14.44
CA ASN A 26 8.55 -13.63 -13.62
C ASN A 26 8.76 -12.23 -13.01
N PRO A 27 7.80 -11.66 -12.25
CA PRO A 27 7.98 -10.42 -11.51
C PRO A 27 8.87 -10.64 -10.28
N ASP A 28 9.27 -9.55 -9.63
CA ASP A 28 10.00 -9.62 -8.37
C ASP A 28 9.06 -9.68 -7.15
N ILE A 29 7.83 -9.16 -7.29
CA ILE A 29 6.84 -9.01 -6.21
C ILE A 29 5.43 -9.21 -6.77
N ILE A 30 4.56 -9.85 -6.00
CA ILE A 30 3.10 -9.81 -6.19
C ILE A 30 2.52 -8.85 -5.16
N ASP A 31 1.80 -7.81 -5.62
CA ASP A 31 1.13 -6.86 -4.74
C ASP A 31 -0.39 -7.05 -4.78
N ILE A 32 -1.05 -6.99 -3.63
CA ILE A 32 -2.51 -7.12 -3.52
C ILE A 32 -3.12 -5.74 -3.31
N ASN A 33 -4.08 -5.37 -4.15
CA ASN A 33 -4.79 -4.10 -4.01
C ASN A 33 -6.02 -4.24 -3.11
N PHE A 34 -5.89 -3.76 -1.89
CA PHE A 34 -6.98 -3.58 -0.92
C PHE A 34 -7.31 -2.10 -0.67
N GLY A 35 -6.97 -1.22 -1.63
CA GLY A 35 -7.12 0.23 -1.47
C GLY A 35 -7.93 0.95 -2.55
N CYS A 36 -8.29 0.30 -3.66
CA CYS A 36 -9.06 0.93 -4.74
C CYS A 36 -10.45 1.35 -4.25
N PRO A 37 -10.80 2.68 -4.28
CA PRO A 37 -12.07 3.17 -3.74
C PRO A 37 -13.22 3.20 -4.75
N VAL A 38 -12.96 2.85 -6.01
CA VAL A 38 -13.90 2.97 -7.13
C VAL A 38 -15.15 2.14 -6.88
N LYS A 39 -16.34 2.74 -7.04
CA LYS A 39 -17.64 2.12 -6.76
C LYS A 39 -17.81 0.74 -7.42
N LYS A 40 -17.43 0.60 -8.71
CA LYS A 40 -17.52 -0.67 -9.46
C LYS A 40 -16.65 -1.79 -8.86
N VAL A 41 -15.54 -1.45 -8.19
CA VAL A 41 -14.64 -2.40 -7.54
C VAL A 41 -15.17 -2.77 -6.15
N VAL A 42 -15.47 -1.75 -5.33
CA VAL A 42 -15.89 -1.97 -3.95
C VAL A 42 -17.27 -2.62 -3.82
N SER A 43 -18.17 -2.43 -4.80
CA SER A 43 -19.48 -3.12 -4.82
C SER A 43 -19.38 -4.63 -4.98
N LYS A 44 -18.22 -5.12 -5.44
CA LYS A 44 -17.89 -6.56 -5.56
C LYS A 44 -17.08 -7.07 -4.35
N GLY A 45 -16.95 -6.29 -3.28
CA GLY A 45 -16.13 -6.63 -2.12
C GLY A 45 -14.62 -6.47 -2.33
N ALA A 46 -14.17 -6.10 -3.56
CA ALA A 46 -12.75 -6.00 -3.91
C ALA A 46 -12.17 -4.60 -3.60
N GLY A 47 -10.86 -4.46 -3.76
CA GLY A 47 -10.15 -3.23 -3.44
C GLY A 47 -10.40 -2.79 -2.00
N ALA A 48 -10.75 -1.52 -1.77
CA ALA A 48 -11.07 -1.03 -0.43
C ALA A 48 -12.39 -1.61 0.16
N GLY A 49 -13.19 -2.32 -0.64
CA GLY A 49 -14.38 -3.04 -0.16
C GLY A 49 -14.05 -4.12 0.86
N ILE A 50 -12.87 -4.73 0.75
CA ILE A 50 -12.37 -5.77 1.65
C ILE A 50 -12.20 -5.28 3.10
N LEU A 51 -12.01 -3.97 3.31
CA LEU A 51 -11.86 -3.38 4.64
C LEU A 51 -13.11 -3.49 5.53
N LYS A 52 -14.23 -3.94 4.97
CA LYS A 52 -15.45 -4.29 5.71
C LYS A 52 -15.44 -5.73 6.24
N ASP A 53 -14.55 -6.57 5.73
CA ASP A 53 -14.43 -7.98 6.08
C ASP A 53 -12.94 -8.36 6.21
N LEU A 54 -12.41 -8.14 7.40
CA LEU A 54 -11.00 -8.39 7.69
C LEU A 54 -10.66 -9.89 7.70
N ASP A 55 -11.62 -10.76 7.98
CA ASP A 55 -11.41 -12.20 7.98
C ASP A 55 -11.25 -12.72 6.53
N LEU A 56 -12.05 -12.20 5.59
CA LEU A 56 -11.86 -12.46 4.17
C LEU A 56 -10.53 -11.90 3.66
N MET A 57 -10.15 -10.68 4.07
CA MET A 57 -8.86 -10.06 3.72
C MET A 57 -7.69 -10.95 4.15
N GLU A 58 -7.71 -11.42 5.40
CA GLU A 58 -6.69 -12.31 5.96
C GLU A 58 -6.64 -13.64 5.21
N SER A 59 -7.80 -14.27 5.00
CA SER A 59 -7.91 -15.56 4.31
C SER A 59 -7.38 -15.50 2.87
N LEU A 60 -7.73 -14.45 2.12
CA LEU A 60 -7.23 -14.22 0.76
C LEU A 60 -5.71 -14.04 0.75
N THR A 61 -5.19 -13.19 1.64
CA THR A 61 -3.75 -12.91 1.72
C THR A 61 -2.98 -14.17 2.08
N LYS A 62 -3.44 -14.91 3.08
CA LYS A 62 -2.84 -16.20 3.51
C LYS A 62 -2.79 -17.23 2.38
N ALA A 63 -3.86 -17.34 1.62
CA ALA A 63 -3.93 -18.28 0.50
C ALA A 63 -2.96 -17.87 -0.64
N ILE A 64 -2.86 -16.58 -0.94
CA ILE A 64 -1.93 -16.05 -1.94
C ILE A 64 -0.48 -16.27 -1.49
N VAL A 65 -0.14 -15.94 -0.24
CA VAL A 65 1.19 -16.16 0.32
C VAL A 65 1.60 -17.64 0.24
N LYS A 66 0.66 -18.56 0.50
CA LYS A 66 0.92 -20.01 0.38
C LYS A 66 1.05 -20.49 -1.06
N ARG A 67 0.45 -19.78 -2.04
CA ARG A 67 0.43 -20.18 -3.44
C ARG A 67 1.73 -19.88 -4.17
N THR A 68 2.46 -18.85 -3.78
CA THR A 68 3.65 -18.36 -4.48
C THR A 68 4.90 -18.39 -3.61
N LYS A 69 6.08 -18.47 -4.24
CA LYS A 69 7.38 -18.26 -3.57
C LYS A 69 7.82 -16.78 -3.63
N LEU A 70 7.14 -15.96 -4.43
CA LEU A 70 7.46 -14.54 -4.55
C LEU A 70 7.05 -13.80 -3.28
N PRO A 71 7.74 -12.70 -2.93
CA PRO A 71 7.28 -11.81 -1.88
C PRO A 71 5.89 -11.26 -2.20
N VAL A 72 4.97 -11.37 -1.25
CA VAL A 72 3.62 -10.81 -1.35
C VAL A 72 3.56 -9.54 -0.52
N THR A 73 3.12 -8.44 -1.14
CA THR A 73 2.90 -7.15 -0.49
C THR A 73 1.44 -6.73 -0.61
N VAL A 74 1.03 -5.78 0.20
CA VAL A 74 -0.35 -5.27 0.19
C VAL A 74 -0.35 -3.75 0.11
N LYS A 75 -1.21 -3.20 -0.76
CA LYS A 75 -1.55 -1.78 -0.76
C LYS A 75 -2.97 -1.58 -0.27
N THR A 76 -3.15 -0.77 0.79
CA THR A 76 -4.44 -0.54 1.44
C THR A 76 -4.69 0.93 1.79
N ARG A 77 -5.79 1.19 2.51
CA ARG A 77 -6.20 2.48 3.09
C ARG A 77 -6.38 2.36 4.60
N LEU A 78 -6.61 3.48 5.29
CA LEU A 78 -6.80 3.56 6.74
C LEU A 78 -8.00 2.74 7.25
N GLY A 79 -9.06 2.67 6.44
CA GLY A 79 -10.33 2.01 6.75
C GLY A 79 -11.36 2.27 5.68
N TRP A 80 -12.60 1.81 5.90
CA TRP A 80 -13.72 2.08 5.01
C TRP A 80 -14.18 3.55 5.12
N ASP A 81 -14.37 4.03 6.34
CA ASP A 81 -14.72 5.41 6.71
C ASP A 81 -14.02 5.81 8.02
N GLU A 82 -14.31 7.00 8.50
CA GLU A 82 -13.68 7.56 9.71
C GLU A 82 -13.98 6.76 10.98
N ASN A 83 -15.16 6.12 11.05
CA ASN A 83 -15.59 5.32 12.20
C ASN A 83 -14.99 3.90 12.20
N THR A 84 -14.41 3.48 11.07
CA THR A 84 -13.89 2.12 10.85
C THR A 84 -12.40 2.10 10.53
N ILE A 85 -11.64 3.09 11.00
CA ILE A 85 -10.17 3.10 10.88
C ILE A 85 -9.59 2.02 11.78
N LYS A 86 -9.12 0.92 11.17
CA LYS A 86 -8.53 -0.24 11.84
C LYS A 86 -7.14 -0.58 11.31
N ILE A 87 -6.42 0.40 10.77
CA ILE A 87 -5.19 0.14 10.01
C ILE A 87 -4.10 -0.58 10.81
N VAL A 88 -4.02 -0.38 12.13
CA VAL A 88 -3.06 -1.09 12.98
C VAL A 88 -3.41 -2.57 13.03
N GLU A 89 -4.68 -2.94 13.32
CA GLU A 89 -5.17 -4.31 13.30
C GLU A 89 -4.97 -4.94 11.91
N VAL A 90 -5.29 -4.21 10.83
CA VAL A 90 -5.11 -4.65 9.44
C VAL A 90 -3.65 -5.00 9.17
N ALA A 91 -2.71 -4.16 9.59
CA ALA A 91 -1.29 -4.36 9.37
C ALA A 91 -0.76 -5.60 10.13
N GLU A 92 -1.17 -5.78 11.39
CA GLU A 92 -0.83 -6.95 12.18
C GLU A 92 -1.33 -8.24 11.52
N ARG A 93 -2.62 -8.32 11.18
CA ARG A 93 -3.22 -9.49 10.51
C ARG A 93 -2.51 -9.84 9.19
N LEU A 94 -2.17 -8.84 8.39
CA LEU A 94 -1.44 -9.04 7.13
C LEU A 94 -0.03 -9.57 7.35
N GLN A 95 0.69 -9.03 8.33
CA GLN A 95 2.01 -9.52 8.72
C GLN A 95 1.93 -10.98 9.21
N ASP A 96 0.98 -11.29 10.10
CA ASP A 96 0.83 -12.60 10.72
C ASP A 96 0.57 -13.72 9.68
N VAL A 97 -0.05 -13.39 8.55
CA VAL A 97 -0.26 -14.35 7.43
C VAL A 97 0.88 -14.36 6.41
N GLY A 98 1.97 -13.61 6.64
CA GLY A 98 3.21 -13.69 5.87
C GLY A 98 3.40 -12.61 4.79
N CYS A 99 2.59 -11.54 4.81
CA CYS A 99 2.84 -10.36 3.99
C CYS A 99 4.25 -9.81 4.27
N LYS A 100 4.97 -9.34 3.22
CA LYS A 100 6.37 -8.93 3.30
C LYS A 100 6.56 -7.41 3.36
N ALA A 101 5.55 -6.63 3.01
CA ALA A 101 5.52 -5.18 3.18
C ALA A 101 4.09 -4.66 3.01
N ILE A 102 3.81 -3.51 3.60
CA ILE A 102 2.50 -2.86 3.48
C ILE A 102 2.66 -1.41 3.04
N SER A 103 1.87 -1.00 2.03
CA SER A 103 1.76 0.39 1.58
C SER A 103 0.40 0.95 1.97
N ILE A 104 0.36 2.03 2.74
CA ILE A 104 -0.87 2.56 3.31
C ILE A 104 -1.15 3.95 2.75
N HIS A 105 -2.30 4.12 2.09
CA HIS A 105 -2.78 5.45 1.73
C HIS A 105 -3.42 6.11 2.96
N GLY A 106 -2.93 7.30 3.34
CA GLY A 106 -3.36 8.07 4.51
C GLY A 106 -4.79 8.65 4.39
N ARG A 107 -5.70 7.96 3.74
CA ARG A 107 -7.13 8.27 3.63
C ARG A 107 -7.97 7.03 3.78
N THR A 108 -9.20 7.20 4.25
CA THR A 108 -10.22 6.14 4.20
C THR A 108 -10.77 5.95 2.77
N ARG A 109 -11.53 4.89 2.55
CA ARG A 109 -12.24 4.70 1.27
C ARG A 109 -13.26 5.81 1.03
N ALA A 110 -14.01 6.22 2.07
CA ALA A 110 -15.05 7.26 1.96
C ALA A 110 -14.48 8.61 1.54
N GLN A 111 -13.31 8.98 2.02
CA GLN A 111 -12.63 10.21 1.62
C GLN A 111 -12.21 10.21 0.15
N MET A 112 -11.98 9.04 -0.45
CA MET A 112 -11.42 8.92 -1.82
C MET A 112 -10.13 9.73 -1.97
N TYR A 113 -10.23 10.99 -2.44
CA TYR A 113 -9.13 11.96 -2.60
C TYR A 113 -9.43 13.31 -1.94
N LYS A 114 -10.53 13.42 -1.19
CA LYS A 114 -10.91 14.65 -0.47
C LYS A 114 -10.04 14.84 0.77
N GLY A 115 -9.86 16.09 1.17
CA GLY A 115 -9.03 16.47 2.32
C GLY A 115 -7.54 16.16 2.07
N GLU A 116 -6.75 16.06 3.14
CA GLU A 116 -5.35 15.67 3.11
C GLU A 116 -5.14 14.22 3.57
N ALA A 117 -4.06 13.60 3.10
CA ALA A 117 -3.65 12.29 3.61
C ALA A 117 -3.09 12.43 5.02
N ASP A 118 -3.66 11.69 5.96
CA ASP A 118 -3.20 11.66 7.34
C ASP A 118 -2.18 10.53 7.54
N TRP A 119 -0.92 10.88 7.73
CA TRP A 119 0.17 9.93 7.92
C TRP A 119 0.37 9.53 9.39
N THR A 120 -0.34 10.18 10.35
CA THR A 120 -0.22 9.85 11.78
C THR A 120 -0.68 8.42 12.08
N TYR A 121 -1.70 7.95 11.37
CA TYR A 121 -2.14 6.55 11.44
C TYR A 121 -1.09 5.57 10.91
N ILE A 122 -0.34 5.96 9.88
CA ILE A 122 0.72 5.12 9.30
C ILE A 122 1.92 5.07 10.25
N GLU A 123 2.24 6.19 10.87
CA GLU A 123 3.24 6.28 11.95
C GLU A 123 2.86 5.39 13.14
N LYS A 124 1.58 5.35 13.55
CA LYS A 124 1.11 4.42 14.60
C LYS A 124 1.33 2.97 14.22
N VAL A 125 1.12 2.59 12.95
CA VAL A 125 1.45 1.24 12.47
C VAL A 125 2.95 0.97 12.59
N LYS A 126 3.80 1.90 12.14
CA LYS A 126 5.26 1.73 12.18
C LYS A 126 5.81 1.63 13.60
N ASN A 127 5.25 2.42 14.52
CA ASN A 127 5.67 2.46 15.93
C ASN A 127 5.04 1.34 16.79
N ASN A 128 4.20 0.49 16.20
CA ASN A 128 3.68 -0.69 16.86
C ASN A 128 4.82 -1.71 17.07
N PRO A 129 5.16 -2.11 18.32
CA PRO A 129 6.28 -3.01 18.60
C PRO A 129 6.14 -4.40 17.97
N ARG A 130 4.93 -4.80 17.54
CA ARG A 130 4.71 -6.05 16.81
C ARG A 130 5.05 -5.98 15.33
N MET A 131 5.21 -4.76 14.76
CA MET A 131 5.44 -4.59 13.33
C MET A 131 6.92 -4.78 12.97
N GLU A 132 7.21 -5.84 12.22
CA GLU A 132 8.55 -6.20 11.74
C GLU A 132 8.71 -5.95 10.23
N ILE A 133 7.60 -5.93 9.48
CA ILE A 133 7.66 -5.72 8.03
C ILE A 133 7.75 -4.24 7.67
N PRO A 134 8.35 -3.90 6.50
CA PRO A 134 8.40 -2.52 6.00
C PRO A 134 7.02 -1.90 5.82
N VAL A 135 6.87 -0.65 6.29
CA VAL A 135 5.66 0.17 6.19
C VAL A 135 5.91 1.40 5.32
N PHE A 136 5.20 1.50 4.21
CA PHE A 136 5.32 2.60 3.25
C PHE A 136 4.13 3.55 3.33
N ALA A 137 4.40 4.86 3.39
CA ALA A 137 3.35 5.87 3.29
C ALA A 137 2.98 6.17 1.83
N ASN A 138 1.71 6.40 1.60
CA ASN A 138 1.15 6.87 0.34
C ASN A 138 0.11 7.98 0.57
N GLY A 139 -0.11 8.80 -0.43
CA GLY A 139 -1.05 9.92 -0.44
C GLY A 139 -0.35 11.26 -0.32
N ASP A 140 -0.65 12.17 -1.26
CA ASP A 140 -0.21 13.57 -1.31
C ASP A 140 1.32 13.80 -1.25
N ILE A 141 2.12 12.83 -1.68
CA ILE A 141 3.57 12.95 -1.78
C ILE A 141 3.86 13.58 -3.13
N ASN A 142 3.76 14.90 -3.19
CA ASN A 142 3.87 15.70 -4.41
C ASN A 142 4.99 16.74 -4.37
N THR A 143 5.77 16.78 -3.28
CA THR A 143 7.00 17.57 -3.17
C THR A 143 8.08 16.77 -2.47
N PRO A 144 9.38 17.10 -2.68
CA PRO A 144 10.49 16.48 -1.98
C PRO A 144 10.43 16.65 -0.46
N GLU A 145 9.90 17.78 0.05
CA GLU A 145 9.72 18.05 1.48
C GLU A 145 8.71 17.09 2.10
N ARG A 146 7.62 16.78 1.38
CA ARG A 146 6.64 15.80 1.86
C ARG A 146 7.24 14.40 1.95
N ALA A 147 8.13 14.02 1.04
CA ALA A 147 8.89 12.78 1.14
C ALA A 147 9.87 12.81 2.32
N LEU A 148 10.52 13.94 2.59
CA LEU A 148 11.36 14.11 3.77
C LEU A 148 10.56 14.01 5.07
N LYS A 149 9.34 14.57 5.12
CA LYS A 149 8.46 14.43 6.28
C LYS A 149 8.17 12.95 6.59
N ILE A 150 7.89 12.14 5.56
CA ILE A 150 7.67 10.69 5.73
C ILE A 150 8.92 10.01 6.30
N LYS A 151 10.11 10.34 5.79
CA LYS A 151 11.37 9.82 6.34
C LYS A 151 11.55 10.19 7.82
N ASN A 152 11.21 11.43 8.20
CA ASN A 152 11.33 11.92 9.57
C ASN A 152 10.33 11.26 10.54
N LEU A 153 9.20 10.73 10.03
CA LEU A 153 8.25 9.91 10.80
C LEU A 153 8.76 8.47 11.01
N GLY A 154 9.98 8.13 10.55
CA GLY A 154 10.57 6.81 10.72
C GLY A 154 10.00 5.73 9.81
N LEU A 155 9.19 6.10 8.80
CA LEU A 155 8.61 5.16 7.84
C LEU A 155 9.68 4.62 6.87
N ASP A 156 9.53 3.38 6.43
CA ASP A 156 10.53 2.68 5.62
C ASP A 156 10.60 3.20 4.18
N GLY A 157 9.57 3.90 3.72
CA GLY A 157 9.57 4.51 2.41
C GLY A 157 8.29 5.27 2.06
N ALA A 158 8.32 5.87 0.87
CA ALA A 158 7.26 6.68 0.31
C ALA A 158 6.80 6.10 -1.03
N MET A 159 5.52 5.75 -1.16
CA MET A 159 4.94 5.34 -2.43
C MET A 159 4.37 6.56 -3.15
N ILE A 160 5.04 6.99 -4.21
CA ILE A 160 4.65 8.13 -5.03
C ILE A 160 3.71 7.64 -6.15
N GLY A 161 2.59 8.32 -6.32
CA GLY A 161 1.61 8.05 -7.37
C GLY A 161 1.48 9.22 -8.33
N ARG A 162 0.43 10.00 -8.21
CA ARG A 162 0.05 11.08 -9.15
C ARG A 162 1.13 12.09 -9.48
N ALA A 163 2.04 12.38 -8.54
CA ALA A 163 3.13 13.34 -8.76
C ALA A 163 4.16 12.88 -9.81
N SER A 164 4.21 11.60 -10.12
CA SER A 164 5.09 11.07 -11.19
C SER A 164 4.43 11.05 -12.56
N ILE A 165 3.12 11.33 -12.65
CA ILE A 165 2.40 11.40 -13.93
C ILE A 165 2.81 12.69 -14.63
N GLY A 166 3.44 12.56 -15.81
CA GLY A 166 4.00 13.71 -16.55
C GLY A 166 5.33 14.23 -15.98
N ASN A 167 5.79 13.77 -14.82
CA ASN A 167 7.08 14.09 -14.22
C ASN A 167 7.79 12.83 -13.68
N PRO A 168 8.34 11.95 -14.54
CA PRO A 168 9.07 10.77 -14.09
C PRO A 168 10.38 11.11 -13.36
N TRP A 169 10.93 12.31 -13.55
CA TRP A 169 12.13 12.80 -12.87
C TRP A 169 11.89 13.12 -11.40
N PHE A 170 10.65 13.24 -10.96
CA PHE A 170 10.28 13.52 -9.57
C PHE A 170 10.97 12.58 -8.56
N PHE A 171 11.20 11.33 -8.92
CA PHE A 171 11.96 10.40 -8.08
C PHE A 171 13.42 10.84 -7.89
N ASN A 172 14.05 11.41 -8.90
CA ASN A 172 15.42 11.94 -8.80
C ASN A 172 15.45 13.22 -7.96
N GLU A 173 14.45 14.10 -8.12
CA GLU A 173 14.28 15.30 -7.30
C GLU A 173 14.16 14.93 -5.81
N VAL A 174 13.30 13.97 -5.50
CA VAL A 174 13.13 13.46 -4.12
C VAL A 174 14.42 12.87 -3.59
N LYS A 175 15.11 11.99 -4.35
CA LYS A 175 16.37 11.37 -3.92
C LYS A 175 17.45 12.43 -3.66
N HIS A 176 17.58 13.41 -4.55
CA HIS A 176 18.54 14.52 -4.40
C HIS A 176 18.24 15.31 -3.12
N PHE A 177 16.98 15.74 -2.94
CA PHE A 177 16.56 16.51 -1.78
C PHE A 177 16.74 15.76 -0.45
N LEU A 178 16.42 14.47 -0.41
CA LEU A 178 16.65 13.65 0.78
C LEU A 178 18.13 13.56 1.18
N LYS A 179 19.04 13.65 0.20
CA LYS A 179 20.49 13.59 0.42
C LYS A 179 21.09 14.96 0.76
N THR A 180 20.69 16.02 0.03
CA THR A 180 21.38 17.33 0.06
C THR A 180 20.59 18.42 0.79
N LYS A 181 19.27 18.24 0.99
CA LYS A 181 18.32 19.26 1.48
C LYS A 181 18.16 20.46 0.54
N THR A 182 18.59 20.32 -0.71
CA THR A 182 18.45 21.34 -1.75
C THR A 182 17.66 20.76 -2.92
N HIS A 183 16.93 21.62 -3.62
CA HIS A 183 16.23 21.21 -4.84
C HIS A 183 17.21 20.93 -5.97
N LEU A 184 16.87 19.93 -6.78
CA LEU A 184 17.59 19.69 -8.03
C LEU A 184 17.30 20.88 -8.96
N LYS A 185 18.36 21.53 -9.46
CA LYS A 185 18.18 22.58 -10.46
C LYS A 185 17.69 21.97 -11.76
N PRO A 186 16.76 22.66 -12.48
CA PRO A 186 16.27 22.22 -13.78
C PRO A 186 17.39 22.05 -14.80
#